data_fd8a3daa390f3e11946cd81ff86b62ec
#
_entry.id   fd8a3daa390f3e11946cd81ff86b62ec
#
_cell.length_a   1.000
_cell.length_b   1.000
_cell.length_c   1.000
_cell.angle_alpha   90.00
_cell.angle_beta   90.00
_cell.angle_gamma   90.00
#
_symmetry.space_group_name_H-M   'P 1'
#
loop_
_entity.id
_entity.type
_entity.pdbx_description
1 polymer ?
#
loop_
_entity_poly.entity_id
_entity_poly.type
_entity_poly.pdbx_seq_one_letter_code
_entity_poly.pdbx_strand_id
1 'polypeptide(L)'
;LVNHHIVILGPTGYSTAGEVFNLLAEEVAVHAAMALKADKLILLGEKEGIADTDDRLLRELIPNEVDQYLRNKILDSEILRHMDASREACRGGVRRVHIISYARDGALLQELFTRDGSGTLITQDPYEEIRTADIDDVVGLIELLRPLEEEGILVRRSRERLETEIHHFAVIERDGMIVGCAALYPLPKDDT
;
A
#
# COMPACT_ATOMS: atom_id res chain seq x y z
N LEU A 1 19.04 -0.97 -17.36
CA LEU A 1 18.16 -1.14 -18.55
C LEU A 1 18.22 0.15 -19.40
N VAL A 2 19.40 0.42 -19.96
CA VAL A 2 19.66 1.70 -20.67
C VAL A 2 18.95 1.76 -22.05
N ASN A 3 18.38 0.65 -22.53
CA ASN A 3 17.90 0.53 -23.93
C ASN A 3 16.41 0.17 -24.05
N HIS A 4 15.60 0.38 -23.01
CA HIS A 4 14.16 0.05 -23.01
C HIS A 4 13.82 -1.39 -23.44
N HIS A 5 14.70 -2.34 -23.17
CA HIS A 5 14.45 -3.75 -23.48
C HIS A 5 13.52 -4.40 -22.47
N ILE A 6 12.63 -5.25 -22.94
CA ILE A 6 11.87 -6.19 -22.10
C ILE A 6 12.74 -7.44 -21.94
N VAL A 7 13.03 -7.81 -20.69
CA VAL A 7 13.81 -9.00 -20.36
C VAL A 7 12.87 -10.07 -19.81
N ILE A 8 12.94 -11.27 -20.38
CA ILE A 8 12.16 -12.43 -19.92
C ILE A 8 13.12 -13.38 -19.22
N LEU A 9 12.82 -13.74 -17.96
CA LEU A 9 13.58 -14.69 -17.15
C LEU A 9 12.74 -15.93 -16.90
N GLY A 10 13.32 -17.11 -17.10
CA GLY A 10 12.69 -18.37 -16.71
C GLY A 10 13.09 -18.80 -15.30
N PRO A 11 12.33 -19.70 -14.64
CA PRO A 11 12.62 -20.23 -13.31
C PRO A 11 13.67 -21.36 -13.34
N THR A 12 14.71 -21.19 -14.13
CA THR A 12 15.80 -22.18 -14.26
C THR A 12 17.11 -21.59 -13.78
N GLY A 13 17.74 -22.23 -12.82
CA GLY A 13 19.05 -21.86 -12.30
C GLY A 13 20.13 -22.87 -12.66
N TYR A 14 21.38 -22.41 -12.62
CA TYR A 14 22.56 -23.23 -12.84
C TYR A 14 23.53 -23.08 -11.67
N SER A 15 24.05 -24.21 -11.18
CA SER A 15 25.16 -24.17 -10.24
C SER A 15 26.46 -23.79 -10.93
N THR A 16 27.47 -23.47 -10.15
CA THR A 16 28.85 -23.26 -10.67
C THR A 16 29.45 -24.50 -11.30
N ALA A 17 28.93 -25.69 -10.97
CA ALA A 17 29.30 -26.97 -11.57
C ALA A 17 28.52 -27.29 -12.85
N GLY A 18 27.58 -26.44 -13.26
CA GLY A 18 26.75 -26.63 -14.47
C GLY A 18 25.50 -27.49 -14.25
N GLU A 19 25.15 -27.81 -13.00
CA GLU A 19 23.91 -28.52 -12.69
C GLU A 19 22.70 -27.60 -12.88
N VAL A 20 21.61 -28.16 -13.37
CA VAL A 20 20.37 -27.41 -13.66
C VAL A 20 19.37 -27.61 -12.52
N PHE A 21 18.81 -26.50 -12.05
CA PHE A 21 17.81 -26.47 -10.99
C PHE A 21 16.52 -25.82 -11.48
N ASN A 22 15.39 -26.37 -11.08
CA ASN A 22 14.10 -25.72 -11.21
C ASN A 22 13.85 -24.90 -9.95
N LEU A 23 13.72 -23.59 -10.11
CA LEU A 23 13.52 -22.62 -9.03
C LEU A 23 12.02 -22.23 -8.95
N LEU A 24 11.62 -21.65 -7.83
CA LEU A 24 10.32 -21.00 -7.75
C LEU A 24 10.36 -19.68 -8.55
N ALA A 25 9.33 -19.45 -9.36
CA ALA A 25 9.24 -18.24 -10.18
C ALA A 25 9.20 -16.98 -9.31
N GLU A 26 8.54 -17.07 -8.15
CA GLU A 26 8.45 -16.01 -7.16
C GLU A 26 9.83 -15.65 -6.59
N GLU A 27 10.67 -16.63 -6.25
CA GLU A 27 12.05 -16.40 -5.77
C GLU A 27 12.90 -15.69 -6.82
N VAL A 28 12.82 -16.14 -8.09
CA VAL A 28 13.54 -15.48 -9.19
C VAL A 28 13.05 -14.05 -9.37
N ALA A 29 11.75 -13.81 -9.30
CA ALA A 29 11.16 -12.48 -9.43
C ALA A 29 11.59 -11.54 -8.29
N VAL A 30 11.58 -12.01 -7.04
CA VAL A 30 12.02 -11.25 -5.86
C VAL A 30 13.49 -10.84 -6.00
N HIS A 31 14.37 -11.80 -6.26
CA HIS A 31 15.80 -11.53 -6.36
C HIS A 31 16.13 -10.60 -7.55
N ALA A 32 15.44 -10.77 -8.68
CA ALA A 32 15.57 -9.87 -9.80
C ALA A 32 15.09 -8.45 -9.47
N ALA A 33 13.93 -8.31 -8.84
CA ALA A 33 13.40 -7.01 -8.44
C ALA A 33 14.31 -6.29 -7.45
N MET A 34 14.84 -6.99 -6.45
CA MET A 34 15.79 -6.44 -5.48
C MET A 34 17.09 -6.00 -6.15
N ALA A 35 17.67 -6.85 -7.00
CA ALA A 35 18.93 -6.55 -7.70
C ALA A 35 18.79 -5.34 -8.65
N LEU A 36 17.64 -5.19 -9.29
CA LEU A 36 17.32 -4.07 -10.17
C LEU A 36 16.88 -2.82 -9.42
N LYS A 37 16.67 -2.90 -8.08
CA LYS A 37 16.04 -1.85 -7.27
C LYS A 37 14.74 -1.39 -7.90
N ALA A 38 13.89 -2.36 -8.24
CA ALA A 38 12.62 -2.09 -8.88
C ALA A 38 11.68 -1.32 -7.94
N ASP A 39 10.99 -0.32 -8.47
CA ASP A 39 9.97 0.42 -7.71
C ASP A 39 8.75 -0.46 -7.42
N LYS A 40 8.42 -1.35 -8.34
CA LYS A 40 7.25 -2.23 -8.24
C LYS A 40 7.60 -3.65 -8.65
N LEU A 41 7.02 -4.62 -7.93
CA LEU A 41 6.95 -6.02 -8.31
C LEU A 41 5.46 -6.39 -8.42
N ILE A 42 5.07 -7.04 -9.50
CA ILE A 42 3.69 -7.50 -9.71
C ILE A 42 3.69 -9.00 -9.81
N LEU A 43 2.99 -9.65 -8.89
CA LEU A 43 2.77 -11.10 -8.86
C LEU A 43 1.37 -11.38 -9.41
N LEU A 44 1.32 -12.25 -10.42
CA LEU A 44 0.09 -12.64 -11.11
C LEU A 44 -0.34 -14.03 -10.63
N GLY A 45 -1.47 -14.11 -9.93
CA GLY A 45 -2.05 -15.35 -9.44
C GLY A 45 -3.44 -15.63 -10.01
N GLU A 46 -4.02 -16.76 -9.65
CA GLU A 46 -5.39 -17.09 -10.02
C GLU A 46 -6.41 -16.24 -9.26
N LYS A 47 -6.14 -15.99 -7.98
CA LYS A 47 -7.01 -15.21 -7.10
C LYS A 47 -6.76 -13.70 -7.23
N GLU A 48 -7.79 -12.91 -6.94
CA GLU A 48 -7.71 -11.43 -7.03
C GLU A 48 -6.69 -10.80 -6.08
N GLY A 49 -6.28 -11.50 -5.03
CA GLY A 49 -5.34 -11.06 -4.01
C GLY A 49 -5.52 -11.84 -2.72
N ILE A 50 -5.16 -11.21 -1.61
CA ILE A 50 -5.28 -11.79 -0.28
C ILE A 50 -6.65 -11.44 0.30
N ALA A 51 -7.40 -12.45 0.74
CA ALA A 51 -8.68 -12.26 1.40
C ALA A 51 -8.58 -12.45 2.92
N ASP A 52 -9.43 -11.78 3.68
CA ASP A 52 -9.59 -11.98 5.11
C ASP A 52 -10.41 -13.25 5.43
N THR A 53 -10.76 -13.44 6.70
CA THR A 53 -11.57 -14.59 7.15
C THR A 53 -13.00 -14.57 6.63
N ASP A 54 -13.50 -13.41 6.24
CA ASP A 54 -14.85 -13.19 5.73
C ASP A 54 -14.88 -13.15 4.19
N ASP A 55 -13.78 -13.60 3.54
CA ASP A 55 -13.58 -13.62 2.09
C ASP A 55 -13.60 -12.22 1.44
N ARG A 56 -13.23 -11.19 2.22
CA ARG A 56 -13.10 -9.82 1.71
C ARG A 56 -11.67 -9.56 1.30
N LEU A 57 -11.49 -8.99 0.11
CA LEU A 57 -10.18 -8.63 -0.41
C LEU A 57 -9.51 -7.57 0.47
N LEU A 58 -8.32 -7.88 0.95
CA LEU A 58 -7.45 -6.94 1.65
C LEU A 58 -6.73 -6.09 0.61
N ARG A 59 -7.03 -4.80 0.58
CA ARG A 59 -6.50 -3.88 -0.44
C ARG A 59 -5.06 -3.52 -0.20
N GLU A 60 -4.66 -3.39 1.06
CA GLU A 60 -3.32 -2.96 1.45
C GLU A 60 -2.88 -3.71 2.70
N LEU A 61 -1.61 -4.08 2.75
CA LEU A 61 -0.96 -4.72 3.90
C LEU A 61 0.47 -4.21 4.04
N ILE A 62 0.92 -4.09 5.28
CA ILE A 62 2.34 -3.92 5.57
C ILE A 62 3.02 -5.29 5.82
N PRO A 63 4.36 -5.41 5.62
CA PRO A 63 5.07 -6.69 5.80
C PRO A 63 4.88 -7.36 7.15
N ASN A 64 4.67 -6.59 8.23
CA ASN A 64 4.41 -7.14 9.56
C ASN A 64 3.02 -7.78 9.68
N GLU A 65 2.02 -7.24 8.99
CA GLU A 65 0.68 -7.85 8.91
C GLU A 65 0.72 -9.14 8.09
N VAL A 66 1.49 -9.15 7.00
CA VAL A 66 1.75 -10.38 6.23
C VAL A 66 2.30 -11.48 7.12
N ASP A 67 3.24 -11.19 8.02
CA ASP A 67 3.76 -12.16 8.99
C ASP A 67 2.67 -12.73 9.90
N GLN A 68 1.70 -11.92 10.31
CA GLN A 68 0.59 -12.39 11.15
C GLN A 68 -0.34 -13.32 10.37
N TYR A 69 -0.63 -12.98 9.12
CA TYR A 69 -1.43 -13.84 8.23
C TYR A 69 -0.75 -15.17 7.95
N LEU A 70 0.55 -15.19 7.67
CA LEU A 70 1.33 -16.41 7.45
C LEU A 70 1.34 -17.34 8.65
N ARG A 71 1.29 -16.81 9.90
CA ARG A 71 1.27 -17.62 11.11
C ARG A 71 -0.09 -18.24 11.43
N ASN A 72 -1.17 -17.60 11.03
CA ASN A 72 -2.51 -17.86 11.59
C ASN A 72 -3.47 -18.54 10.62
N LYS A 73 -3.09 -18.82 9.36
CA LYS A 73 -4.06 -19.29 8.36
C LYS A 73 -3.62 -20.52 7.57
N ILE A 74 -4.61 -21.37 7.31
CA ILE A 74 -4.56 -22.38 6.25
C ILE A 74 -4.93 -21.66 4.96
N LEU A 75 -3.94 -21.08 4.29
CA LEU A 75 -4.10 -20.40 3.01
C LEU A 75 -3.77 -21.35 1.86
N ASP A 76 -4.27 -21.03 0.69
CA ASP A 76 -3.86 -21.64 -0.57
C ASP A 76 -2.35 -21.53 -0.77
N SER A 77 -1.72 -22.57 -1.31
CA SER A 77 -0.26 -22.64 -1.49
C SER A 77 0.28 -21.54 -2.41
N GLU A 78 -0.49 -21.10 -3.41
CA GLU A 78 -0.12 -19.99 -4.29
C GLU A 78 -0.10 -18.67 -3.52
N ILE A 79 -1.16 -18.38 -2.78
CA ILE A 79 -1.25 -17.17 -1.96
C ILE A 79 -0.15 -17.12 -0.91
N LEU A 80 0.17 -18.25 -0.27
CA LEU A 80 1.28 -18.33 0.69
C LEU A 80 2.61 -17.95 0.05
N ARG A 81 2.92 -18.47 -1.16
CA ARG A 81 4.14 -18.12 -1.89
C ARG A 81 4.17 -16.65 -2.27
N HIS A 82 3.06 -16.11 -2.79
CA HIS A 82 2.96 -14.68 -3.13
C HIS A 82 3.13 -13.78 -1.91
N MET A 83 2.54 -14.14 -0.77
CA MET A 83 2.69 -13.39 0.48
C MET A 83 4.14 -13.39 0.97
N ASP A 84 4.77 -14.57 0.99
CA ASP A 84 6.17 -14.71 1.42
C ASP A 84 7.12 -13.93 0.52
N ALA A 85 6.96 -14.08 -0.80
CA ALA A 85 7.70 -13.34 -1.82
C ALA A 85 7.51 -11.82 -1.69
N SER A 86 6.28 -11.36 -1.46
CA SER A 86 5.98 -9.95 -1.28
C SER A 86 6.64 -9.35 -0.05
N ARG A 87 6.57 -10.07 1.08
CA ARG A 87 7.24 -9.68 2.32
C ARG A 87 8.75 -9.58 2.15
N GLU A 88 9.36 -10.58 1.50
CA GLU A 88 10.79 -10.60 1.24
C GLU A 88 11.22 -9.45 0.33
N ALA A 89 10.51 -9.24 -0.78
CA ALA A 89 10.78 -8.17 -1.71
C ALA A 89 10.70 -6.79 -1.05
N CYS A 90 9.64 -6.52 -0.27
CA CYS A 90 9.51 -5.26 0.46
C CYS A 90 10.66 -5.05 1.44
N ARG A 91 11.00 -6.07 2.25
CA ARG A 91 12.13 -5.99 3.19
C ARG A 91 13.48 -5.82 2.47
N GLY A 92 13.60 -6.32 1.26
CA GLY A 92 14.75 -6.16 0.38
C GLY A 92 14.81 -4.84 -0.37
N GLY A 93 13.86 -3.92 -0.12
CA GLY A 93 13.88 -2.56 -0.65
C GLY A 93 13.02 -2.31 -1.89
N VAL A 94 12.21 -3.28 -2.33
CA VAL A 94 11.16 -3.05 -3.32
C VAL A 94 10.04 -2.27 -2.64
N ARG A 95 9.72 -1.09 -3.15
CA ARG A 95 8.77 -0.18 -2.48
C ARG A 95 7.35 -0.71 -2.43
N ARG A 96 6.90 -1.35 -3.50
CA ARG A 96 5.51 -1.80 -3.66
C ARG A 96 5.48 -3.17 -4.33
N VAL A 97 4.75 -4.10 -3.74
CA VAL A 97 4.47 -5.41 -4.34
C VAL A 97 2.97 -5.57 -4.49
N HIS A 98 2.53 -5.88 -5.69
CA HIS A 98 1.11 -6.04 -6.01
C HIS A 98 0.83 -7.51 -6.30
N ILE A 99 -0.22 -8.05 -5.70
CA ILE A 99 -0.75 -9.39 -5.99
C ILE A 99 -2.09 -9.17 -6.70
N ILE A 100 -2.18 -9.57 -7.97
CA ILE A 100 -3.37 -9.39 -8.80
C ILE A 100 -3.73 -10.67 -9.55
N SER A 101 -4.96 -10.77 -10.03
CA SER A 101 -5.40 -11.93 -10.80
C SER A 101 -5.07 -11.81 -12.29
N TYR A 102 -4.51 -12.88 -12.88
CA TYR A 102 -4.42 -13.01 -14.32
C TYR A 102 -5.76 -13.44 -14.95
N ALA A 103 -6.69 -14.01 -14.15
CA ALA A 103 -7.99 -14.45 -14.63
C ALA A 103 -8.97 -13.29 -14.86
N ARG A 104 -8.69 -12.10 -14.28
CA ARG A 104 -9.52 -10.91 -14.44
C ARG A 104 -9.00 -10.06 -15.59
N ASP A 105 -9.83 -9.88 -16.62
CA ASP A 105 -9.48 -9.04 -17.76
C ASP A 105 -9.29 -7.58 -17.33
N GLY A 106 -8.20 -6.95 -17.80
CA GLY A 106 -7.85 -5.59 -17.45
C GLY A 106 -7.28 -5.37 -16.05
N ALA A 107 -7.11 -6.40 -15.21
CA ALA A 107 -6.61 -6.26 -13.84
C ALA A 107 -5.27 -5.51 -13.76
N LEU A 108 -4.32 -5.83 -14.63
CA LEU A 108 -3.01 -5.17 -14.68
C LEU A 108 -3.14 -3.68 -15.01
N LEU A 109 -4.00 -3.31 -15.97
CA LEU A 109 -4.21 -1.91 -16.33
C LEU A 109 -4.90 -1.16 -15.20
N GLN A 110 -5.90 -1.78 -14.57
CA GLN A 110 -6.56 -1.21 -13.40
C GLN A 110 -5.55 -0.97 -12.27
N GLU A 111 -4.69 -1.94 -11.97
CA GLU A 111 -3.67 -1.82 -10.93
C GLU A 111 -2.66 -0.72 -11.20
N LEU A 112 -2.24 -0.54 -12.45
CA LEU A 112 -1.21 0.43 -12.80
C LEU A 112 -1.74 1.86 -12.96
N PHE A 113 -3.00 2.03 -13.37
CA PHE A 113 -3.55 3.31 -13.81
C PHE A 113 -4.72 3.81 -12.97
N THR A 114 -5.20 3.04 -11.99
CA THR A 114 -6.24 3.53 -11.07
C THR A 114 -5.71 3.56 -9.64
N ARG A 115 -6.33 4.40 -8.82
CA ARG A 115 -5.97 4.58 -7.42
C ARG A 115 -6.32 3.37 -6.57
N ASP A 116 -7.51 2.79 -6.80
CA ASP A 116 -8.02 1.69 -5.98
C ASP A 116 -7.42 0.34 -6.35
N GLY A 117 -6.77 0.25 -7.50
CA GLY A 117 -6.16 -0.99 -7.98
C GLY A 117 -7.18 -2.11 -8.24
N SER A 118 -6.68 -3.32 -8.43
CA SER A 118 -7.50 -4.52 -8.65
C SER A 118 -7.24 -5.64 -7.65
N GLY A 119 -6.12 -5.58 -6.95
CA GLY A 119 -5.62 -6.65 -6.10
C GLY A 119 -5.26 -6.21 -4.68
N THR A 120 -4.23 -6.84 -4.13
CA THR A 120 -3.63 -6.49 -2.83
C THR A 120 -2.28 -5.85 -3.04
N LEU A 121 -2.08 -4.68 -2.46
CA LEU A 121 -0.79 -4.00 -2.36
C LEU A 121 -0.10 -4.40 -1.05
N ILE A 122 1.19 -4.74 -1.12
CA ILE A 122 2.07 -4.86 0.03
C ILE A 122 3.13 -3.77 -0.07
N THR A 123 3.23 -2.92 0.96
CA THR A 123 4.17 -1.80 0.98
C THR A 123 4.68 -1.53 2.39
N GLN A 124 5.89 -1.01 2.52
CA GLN A 124 6.40 -0.50 3.80
C GLN A 124 5.88 0.90 4.11
N ASP A 125 5.55 1.64 3.07
CA ASP A 125 5.01 2.99 3.16
C ASP A 125 3.51 2.92 2.80
N PRO A 126 2.61 2.75 3.78
CA PRO A 126 1.18 2.72 3.51
C PRO A 126 0.74 4.00 2.80
N TYR A 127 -0.23 3.85 1.87
CA TYR A 127 -0.76 5.01 1.14
C TYR A 127 -1.46 6.02 2.04
N GLU A 128 -1.94 5.56 3.19
CA GLU A 128 -2.64 6.39 4.17
C GLU A 128 -1.83 6.44 5.46
N GLU A 129 -1.32 7.62 5.79
CA GLU A 129 -0.68 7.88 7.06
C GLU A 129 -1.61 8.75 7.92
N ILE A 130 -1.91 8.27 9.13
CA ILE A 130 -2.61 9.07 10.14
C ILE A 130 -1.54 9.73 11.00
N ARG A 131 -1.44 11.04 10.91
CA ARG A 131 -0.47 11.83 11.69
C ARG A 131 -1.11 13.08 12.26
N THR A 132 -0.43 13.68 13.24
CA THR A 132 -0.81 15.00 13.71
C THR A 132 -0.55 16.01 12.56
N ALA A 133 -1.50 16.92 12.35
CA ALA A 133 -1.37 17.96 11.35
C ALA A 133 -0.32 18.98 11.74
N ASP A 134 0.37 19.51 10.76
CA ASP A 134 1.29 20.62 10.89
C ASP A 134 0.83 21.86 10.09
N ILE A 135 1.64 22.92 10.12
CA ILE A 135 1.26 24.19 9.48
C ILE A 135 1.12 24.08 7.95
N ASP A 136 1.85 23.16 7.34
CA ASP A 136 1.83 22.94 5.87
C ASP A 136 0.53 22.28 5.42
N ASP A 137 -0.17 21.58 6.34
CA ASP A 137 -1.46 20.91 6.07
C ASP A 137 -2.65 21.86 6.02
N VAL A 138 -2.51 23.09 6.48
CA VAL A 138 -3.63 24.05 6.58
C VAL A 138 -4.34 24.25 5.24
N VAL A 139 -3.59 24.29 4.14
CA VAL A 139 -4.18 24.46 2.81
C VAL A 139 -5.01 23.25 2.42
N GLY A 140 -4.48 22.05 2.61
CA GLY A 140 -5.19 20.79 2.35
C GLY A 140 -6.44 20.62 3.22
N LEU A 141 -6.35 21.03 4.50
CA LEU A 141 -7.50 21.03 5.41
C LEU A 141 -8.61 21.98 4.93
N ILE A 142 -8.26 23.19 4.50
CA ILE A 142 -9.24 24.15 3.96
C ILE A 142 -9.92 23.57 2.71
N GLU A 143 -9.17 22.97 1.81
CA GLU A 143 -9.73 22.34 0.61
C GLU A 143 -10.66 21.18 0.94
N LEU A 144 -10.30 20.33 1.90
CA LEU A 144 -11.11 19.20 2.36
C LEU A 144 -12.41 19.67 3.04
N LEU A 145 -12.34 20.72 3.87
CA LEU A 145 -13.49 21.17 4.67
C LEU A 145 -14.44 22.09 3.90
N ARG A 146 -13.95 22.79 2.87
CA ARG A 146 -14.73 23.78 2.09
C ARG A 146 -16.09 23.27 1.59
N PRO A 147 -16.21 22.10 0.95
CA PRO A 147 -17.52 21.62 0.49
C PRO A 147 -18.53 21.45 1.63
N LEU A 148 -18.07 20.92 2.78
CA LEU A 148 -18.93 20.72 3.96
C LEU A 148 -19.32 22.01 4.64
N GLU A 149 -18.48 23.03 4.58
CA GLU A 149 -18.81 24.40 5.06
C GLU A 149 -19.80 25.08 4.12
N GLU A 150 -19.67 24.91 2.81
CA GLU A 150 -20.59 25.47 1.80
C GLU A 150 -21.98 24.84 1.88
N GLU A 151 -22.06 23.53 2.21
CA GLU A 151 -23.31 22.80 2.45
C GLU A 151 -23.91 23.09 3.82
N GLY A 152 -23.22 23.85 4.69
CA GLY A 152 -23.67 24.18 6.03
C GLY A 152 -23.60 23.03 7.04
N ILE A 153 -22.89 21.95 6.72
CA ILE A 153 -22.65 20.81 7.60
C ILE A 153 -21.66 21.17 8.69
N LEU A 154 -20.64 21.96 8.34
CA LEU A 154 -19.61 22.44 9.25
C LEU A 154 -19.65 23.96 9.38
N VAL A 155 -19.29 24.44 10.58
CA VAL A 155 -19.12 25.86 10.83
C VAL A 155 -17.80 26.33 10.19
N ARG A 156 -17.89 27.39 9.39
CA ARG A 156 -16.74 27.96 8.72
C ARG A 156 -15.67 28.45 9.70
N ARG A 157 -14.44 28.04 9.47
CA ARG A 157 -13.28 28.46 10.27
C ARG A 157 -12.36 29.35 9.43
N SER A 158 -11.84 30.41 10.07
CA SER A 158 -10.82 31.23 9.42
C SER A 158 -9.49 30.46 9.32
N ARG A 159 -8.70 30.82 8.34
CA ARG A 159 -7.35 30.25 8.16
C ARG A 159 -6.49 30.47 9.41
N GLU A 160 -6.52 31.66 9.98
CA GLU A 160 -5.75 32.00 11.19
C GLU A 160 -6.14 31.11 12.39
N ARG A 161 -7.42 30.76 12.49
CA ARG A 161 -7.88 29.86 13.54
C ARG A 161 -7.38 28.44 13.31
N LEU A 162 -7.41 27.94 12.09
CA LEU A 162 -6.85 26.62 11.76
C LEU A 162 -5.36 26.58 12.03
N GLU A 163 -4.60 27.62 11.66
CA GLU A 163 -3.16 27.72 11.94
C GLU A 163 -2.86 27.70 13.45
N THR A 164 -3.69 28.35 14.26
CA THR A 164 -3.50 28.38 15.72
C THR A 164 -3.86 27.04 16.38
N GLU A 165 -4.90 26.37 15.87
CA GLU A 165 -5.45 25.15 16.44
C GLU A 165 -4.92 23.87 15.74
N ILE A 166 -3.97 23.98 14.81
CA ILE A 166 -3.52 22.91 13.93
C ILE A 166 -3.09 21.63 14.67
N HIS A 167 -2.45 21.79 15.83
CA HIS A 167 -1.98 20.71 16.67
C HIS A 167 -3.09 19.85 17.30
N HIS A 168 -4.34 20.30 17.24
CA HIS A 168 -5.51 19.52 17.65
C HIS A 168 -6.02 18.61 16.54
N PHE A 169 -5.52 18.77 15.32
CA PHE A 169 -5.96 17.98 14.18
C PHE A 169 -5.07 16.76 13.98
N ALA A 170 -5.68 15.62 13.72
CA ALA A 170 -5.07 14.46 13.07
C ALA A 170 -5.57 14.44 11.62
N VAL A 171 -4.67 14.20 10.69
CA VAL A 171 -4.96 14.12 9.26
C VAL A 171 -4.67 12.74 8.73
N ILE A 172 -5.42 12.35 7.72
CA ILE A 172 -5.12 11.21 6.87
C ILE A 172 -4.57 11.79 5.58
N GLU A 173 -3.29 11.56 5.36
CA GLU A 173 -2.62 11.93 4.13
C GLU A 173 -2.53 10.73 3.19
N ARG A 174 -2.77 10.98 1.91
CA ARG A 174 -2.65 9.98 0.85
C ARG A 174 -2.05 10.65 -0.39
N ASP A 175 -0.88 10.18 -0.84
CA ASP A 175 -0.17 10.73 -2.01
C ASP A 175 0.02 12.25 -1.96
N GLY A 176 0.31 12.81 -0.78
CA GLY A 176 0.50 14.25 -0.59
C GLY A 176 -0.78 15.07 -0.53
N MET A 177 -1.94 14.43 -0.46
CA MET A 177 -3.23 15.11 -0.30
C MET A 177 -3.89 14.72 1.02
N ILE A 178 -4.47 15.69 1.71
CA ILE A 178 -5.29 15.45 2.90
C ILE A 178 -6.65 14.93 2.46
N VAL A 179 -6.94 13.65 2.79
CA VAL A 179 -8.20 12.97 2.42
C VAL A 179 -9.15 12.79 3.59
N GLY A 180 -8.68 13.04 4.82
CA GLY A 180 -9.51 12.98 6.01
C GLY A 180 -8.88 13.79 7.14
N CYS A 181 -9.71 14.26 8.07
CA CYS A 181 -9.24 14.89 9.29
C CYS A 181 -10.17 14.64 10.46
N ALA A 182 -9.59 14.68 11.66
CA ALA A 182 -10.33 14.72 12.92
C ALA A 182 -9.69 15.76 13.84
N ALA A 183 -10.49 16.46 14.63
CA ALA A 183 -9.99 17.40 15.64
C ALA A 183 -10.38 16.95 17.03
N LEU A 184 -9.40 16.91 17.94
CA LEU A 184 -9.60 16.57 19.35
C LEU A 184 -9.29 17.77 20.22
N TYR A 185 -10.33 18.33 20.84
CA TYR A 185 -10.21 19.44 21.77
C TYR A 185 -10.33 18.94 23.22
N PRO A 186 -9.46 19.36 24.12
CA PRO A 186 -9.64 19.07 25.53
C PRO A 186 -10.91 19.75 26.04
N LEU A 187 -11.76 19.00 26.70
CA LEU A 187 -12.88 19.57 27.41
C LEU A 187 -12.34 20.39 28.61
N PRO A 188 -12.83 21.63 28.84
CA PRO A 188 -12.47 22.34 30.04
C PRO A 188 -12.85 21.48 31.23
N LYS A 189 -11.92 21.28 32.19
CA LYS A 189 -12.25 20.67 33.47
C LYS A 189 -13.26 21.60 34.13
N ASP A 190 -14.48 21.09 34.34
CA ASP A 190 -15.40 21.75 35.25
C ASP A 190 -14.76 21.72 36.64
N ASP A 191 -14.27 22.85 37.10
CA ASP A 191 -13.91 23.08 38.49
C ASP A 191 -15.24 23.04 39.32
N THR A 192 -15.59 21.89 39.84
CA THR A 192 -16.57 21.73 40.92
C THR A 192 -15.85 21.69 42.25
#